data_50c7ed4878e26c11d296847d706ca72d
#
_entry.id   50c7ed4878e26c11d296847d706ca72d
#
_cell.length_a   1.000
_cell.length_b   1.000
_cell.length_c   1.000
_cell.angle_alpha   90.00
_cell.angle_beta   90.00
_cell.angle_gamma   90.00
#
_symmetry.space_group_name_H-M   'P 1'
#
loop_
_entity.id
_entity.type
_entity.pdbx_description
1 polymer ?
#
loop_
_entity_poly.entity_id
_entity_poly.type
_entity_poly.pdbx_seq_one_letter_code
_entity_poly.pdbx_strand_id
1 'polypeptide(L)'
;VTGHVVYRAVVPESEFPEDLKWNAASIWVGPNCHLVHYPLRGGKEYNVVVTFHSREQEQWGVTDGSKEEVLSYFQEICQKARQLIELPKSWRRWATADREPIETWTFGRVTLLGDAAHPTTQYMAQGACMAMEDAVTLGEALRVTDHNILKAFDIYQKARVARTARIVLSSREMGKIYHAKGVQRLVRNDLWRGRPTERFYDAMEWLYGWNVNNCLDAVKNYQGNVA
;
A
#
# COMPACT_ATOMS: atom_id res chain seq x y z
N VAL A 1 -0.92 4.87 15.31
CA VAL A 1 0.47 4.65 14.82
C VAL A 1 0.79 3.16 14.92
N THR A 2 1.38 2.59 13.85
CA THR A 2 1.62 1.13 13.74
C THR A 2 2.98 0.68 14.28
N GLY A 3 3.85 1.63 14.64
CA GLY A 3 5.26 1.36 14.95
C GLY A 3 6.15 1.20 13.69
N HIS A 4 5.57 1.19 12.50
CA HIS A 4 6.36 1.18 11.26
C HIS A 4 6.71 2.60 10.82
N VAL A 5 7.93 2.75 10.31
CA VAL A 5 8.47 4.01 9.81
C VAL A 5 8.84 3.84 8.35
N VAL A 6 8.50 4.86 7.56
CA VAL A 6 8.83 4.94 6.13
C VAL A 6 9.78 6.10 5.92
N TYR A 7 10.86 5.84 5.24
CA TYR A 7 11.74 6.85 4.69
C TYR A 7 11.61 6.88 3.18
N ARG A 8 11.57 8.07 2.62
CA ARG A 8 11.50 8.26 1.18
C ARG A 8 12.53 9.27 0.71
N ALA A 9 13.15 8.98 -0.41
CA ALA A 9 14.06 9.87 -1.12
C ALA A 9 13.92 9.70 -2.62
N VAL A 10 14.35 10.72 -3.36
CA VAL A 10 14.44 10.68 -4.83
C VAL A 10 15.90 10.83 -5.21
N VAL A 11 16.37 10.00 -6.13
CA VAL A 11 17.72 9.97 -6.65
C VAL A 11 17.68 10.27 -8.14
N PRO A 12 18.48 11.21 -8.66
CA PRO A 12 18.60 11.44 -10.10
C PRO A 12 19.06 10.18 -10.84
N GLU A 13 18.59 9.97 -12.05
CA GLU A 13 18.96 8.83 -12.90
C GLU A 13 20.48 8.72 -13.07
N SER A 14 21.19 9.86 -13.21
CA SER A 14 22.65 9.92 -13.37
C SER A 14 23.44 9.40 -12.16
N GLU A 15 22.84 9.38 -10.98
CA GLU A 15 23.46 8.89 -9.74
C GLU A 15 22.99 7.45 -9.42
N PHE A 16 22.05 6.86 -10.20
CA PHE A 16 21.47 5.55 -9.93
C PHE A 16 22.26 4.42 -10.60
N PRO A 17 22.50 3.25 -9.94
CA PRO A 17 23.27 2.15 -10.49
C PRO A 17 22.68 1.60 -11.79
N GLU A 18 23.51 1.44 -12.83
CA GLU A 18 23.07 1.02 -14.16
C GLU A 18 22.37 -0.34 -14.16
N ASP A 19 22.88 -1.29 -13.38
CA ASP A 19 22.34 -2.64 -13.26
C ASP A 19 21.00 -2.73 -12.49
N LEU A 20 20.50 -1.59 -11.99
CA LEU A 20 19.22 -1.47 -11.30
C LEU A 20 18.24 -0.52 -12.01
N LYS A 21 18.60 -0.01 -13.18
CA LYS A 21 17.77 0.86 -14.01
C LYS A 21 16.84 0.03 -14.91
N TRP A 22 15.66 -0.26 -14.44
CA TRP A 22 14.60 -0.87 -15.28
C TRP A 22 13.24 -0.25 -15.00
N ASN A 23 12.33 -0.38 -15.95
CA ASN A 23 10.97 0.18 -15.84
C ASN A 23 10.05 -0.74 -15.03
N ALA A 24 10.39 -0.99 -13.77
CA ALA A 24 9.58 -1.77 -12.86
C ALA A 24 9.82 -1.35 -11.40
N ALA A 25 8.87 -1.64 -10.54
CA ALA A 25 9.08 -1.57 -9.10
C ALA A 25 9.80 -2.81 -8.60
N SER A 26 10.86 -2.63 -7.81
CA SER A 26 11.62 -3.70 -7.16
C SER A 26 11.48 -3.64 -5.66
N ILE A 27 11.25 -4.79 -5.06
CA ILE A 27 11.11 -4.94 -3.62
C ILE A 27 12.26 -5.81 -3.08
N TRP A 28 13.03 -5.26 -2.16
CA TRP A 28 14.11 -5.94 -1.44
C TRP A 28 13.67 -6.19 -0.02
N VAL A 29 13.45 -7.45 0.32
CA VAL A 29 12.89 -7.85 1.63
C VAL A 29 13.98 -8.35 2.56
N GLY A 30 13.93 -7.92 3.82
CA GLY A 30 14.90 -8.27 4.86
C GLY A 30 14.24 -8.48 6.22
N PRO A 31 15.01 -8.94 7.22
CA PRO A 31 14.48 -9.09 8.58
C PRO A 31 14.02 -7.74 9.14
N ASN A 32 12.74 -7.63 9.50
CA ASN A 32 12.07 -6.42 10.00
C ASN A 32 12.17 -5.17 9.10
N CYS A 33 12.59 -5.30 7.84
CA CYS A 33 12.74 -4.18 6.93
C CYS A 33 12.48 -4.58 5.48
N HIS A 34 12.18 -3.60 4.64
CA HIS A 34 12.21 -3.75 3.19
C HIS A 34 12.56 -2.42 2.52
N LEU A 35 13.06 -2.50 1.31
CA LEU A 35 13.32 -1.37 0.44
C LEU A 35 12.55 -1.56 -0.88
N VAL A 36 11.96 -0.49 -1.37
CA VAL A 36 11.32 -0.44 -2.70
C VAL A 36 11.99 0.65 -3.51
N HIS A 37 12.28 0.37 -4.78
CA HIS A 37 12.67 1.42 -5.71
C HIS A 37 11.94 1.26 -7.05
N TYR A 38 11.71 2.37 -7.71
CA TYR A 38 11.08 2.42 -9.03
C TYR A 38 11.35 3.76 -9.73
N PRO A 39 11.31 3.79 -11.09
CA PRO A 39 11.52 5.00 -11.85
C PRO A 39 10.36 5.98 -11.71
N LEU A 40 10.70 7.27 -11.75
CA LEU A 40 9.78 8.40 -11.82
C LEU A 40 10.04 9.23 -13.07
N ARG A 41 9.06 10.02 -13.50
CA ARG A 41 9.19 10.98 -14.61
C ARG A 41 9.81 10.39 -15.87
N GLY A 42 9.36 9.18 -16.25
CA GLY A 42 9.88 8.49 -17.41
C GLY A 42 11.34 8.04 -17.27
N GLY A 43 11.77 7.70 -16.05
CA GLY A 43 13.13 7.19 -15.77
C GLY A 43 14.18 8.26 -15.46
N LYS A 44 13.78 9.54 -15.42
CA LYS A 44 14.73 10.63 -15.09
C LYS A 44 15.15 10.66 -13.62
N GLU A 45 14.36 10.04 -12.77
CA GLU A 45 14.58 9.97 -11.32
C GLU A 45 14.13 8.60 -10.82
N TYR A 46 14.68 8.18 -9.68
CA TYR A 46 14.27 6.96 -8.97
C TYR A 46 13.79 7.28 -7.57
N ASN A 47 12.61 6.80 -7.22
CA ASN A 47 12.13 6.81 -5.86
C ASN A 47 12.77 5.66 -5.09
N VAL A 48 13.32 5.94 -3.92
CA VAL A 48 13.84 4.95 -2.97
C VAL A 48 13.04 5.09 -1.69
N VAL A 49 12.37 4.01 -1.32
CA VAL A 49 11.52 3.94 -0.12
C VAL A 49 12.02 2.83 0.76
N VAL A 50 12.32 3.11 2.00
CA VAL A 50 12.67 2.09 2.99
C VAL A 50 11.65 2.08 4.11
N THR A 51 11.34 0.90 4.60
CA THR A 51 10.39 0.70 5.69
C THR A 51 10.97 -0.29 6.70
N PHE A 52 10.80 0.02 7.96
CA PHE A 52 11.20 -0.86 9.07
C PHE A 52 10.25 -0.67 10.26
N HIS A 53 10.26 -1.64 11.17
CA HIS A 53 9.60 -1.51 12.46
C HIS A 53 10.56 -0.79 13.41
N SER A 54 10.15 0.36 13.94
CA SER A 54 10.96 1.16 14.86
C SER A 54 11.24 0.40 16.16
N ARG A 55 12.41 0.66 16.76
CA ARG A 55 12.77 0.22 18.11
C ARG A 55 12.24 1.18 19.16
N GLU A 56 11.83 2.38 18.73
CA GLU A 56 11.33 3.46 19.58
C GLU A 56 9.80 3.57 19.46
N GLN A 57 9.19 4.22 20.45
CA GLN A 57 7.78 4.57 20.38
C GLN A 57 7.59 5.76 19.43
N GLU A 58 6.91 5.50 18.33
CA GLU A 58 6.68 6.51 17.28
C GLU A 58 5.52 7.42 17.62
N GLN A 59 5.67 8.70 17.28
CA GLN A 59 4.58 9.67 17.22
C GLN A 59 4.21 9.91 15.75
N TRP A 60 2.93 10.12 15.49
CA TRP A 60 2.49 10.42 14.13
C TRP A 60 3.06 11.77 13.66
N GLY A 61 3.66 11.79 12.48
CA GLY A 61 4.25 13.00 11.92
C GLY A 61 5.20 12.74 10.77
N VAL A 62 5.70 13.84 10.23
CA VAL A 62 6.70 13.90 9.16
C VAL A 62 7.89 14.71 9.64
N THR A 63 9.09 14.15 9.51
CA THR A 63 10.34 14.80 9.91
C THR A 63 11.41 14.60 8.85
N ASP A 64 12.53 15.29 8.98
CA ASP A 64 13.73 14.92 8.24
C ASP A 64 14.30 13.63 8.81
N GLY A 65 14.80 12.78 7.94
CA GLY A 65 15.31 11.47 8.29
C GLY A 65 16.85 11.41 8.31
N SER A 66 17.38 10.47 9.08
CA SER A 66 18.83 10.20 9.16
C SER A 66 19.18 8.93 8.38
N LYS A 67 20.22 9.01 7.55
CA LYS A 67 20.78 7.86 6.83
C LYS A 67 21.32 6.81 7.81
N GLU A 68 21.92 7.26 8.90
CA GLU A 68 22.49 6.42 9.94
C GLU A 68 21.39 5.58 10.63
N GLU A 69 20.24 6.20 10.90
CA GLU A 69 19.07 5.47 11.43
C GLU A 69 18.66 4.37 10.44
N VAL A 70 18.47 4.68 9.17
CA VAL A 70 18.11 3.69 8.15
C VAL A 70 19.12 2.55 8.12
N LEU A 71 20.40 2.84 8.00
CA LEU A 71 21.48 1.84 7.93
C LEU A 71 21.50 0.92 9.16
N SER A 72 21.13 1.45 10.33
CA SER A 72 21.07 0.66 11.58
C SER A 72 20.00 -0.45 11.55
N TYR A 73 18.93 -0.28 10.75
CA TYR A 73 17.87 -1.28 10.57
C TYR A 73 18.11 -2.20 9.37
N PHE A 74 19.01 -1.83 8.45
CA PHE A 74 19.24 -2.54 7.18
C PHE A 74 20.56 -3.34 7.15
N GLN A 75 21.08 -3.74 8.29
CA GLN A 75 22.35 -4.47 8.38
C GLN A 75 22.34 -5.85 7.70
N GLU A 76 21.20 -6.55 7.76
CA GLU A 76 21.03 -7.91 7.22
C GLU A 76 20.43 -7.96 5.82
N ILE A 77 20.19 -6.82 5.17
CA ILE A 77 19.72 -6.81 3.78
C ILE A 77 20.87 -7.06 2.83
N CYS A 78 20.59 -7.54 1.61
CA CYS A 78 21.65 -7.81 0.64
C CYS A 78 22.41 -6.52 0.24
N GLN A 79 23.66 -6.68 -0.17
CA GLN A 79 24.55 -5.56 -0.48
C GLN A 79 23.99 -4.62 -1.55
N LYS A 80 23.35 -5.15 -2.62
CA LYS A 80 22.73 -4.33 -3.68
C LYS A 80 21.66 -3.38 -3.14
N ALA A 81 20.78 -3.88 -2.27
CA ALA A 81 19.76 -3.04 -1.66
C ALA A 81 20.37 -2.00 -0.71
N ARG A 82 21.43 -2.38 0.02
CA ARG A 82 22.14 -1.46 0.92
C ARG A 82 22.81 -0.32 0.17
N GLN A 83 23.38 -0.56 -1.02
CA GLN A 83 23.94 0.49 -1.89
C GLN A 83 22.90 1.57 -2.23
N LEU A 84 21.63 1.20 -2.44
CA LEU A 84 20.57 2.16 -2.74
C LEU A 84 20.28 3.11 -1.56
N ILE A 85 20.55 2.70 -0.32
CA ILE A 85 20.37 3.54 0.87
C ILE A 85 21.45 4.62 0.95
N GLU A 86 22.62 4.38 0.38
CA GLU A 86 23.75 5.32 0.38
C GLU A 86 23.55 6.48 -0.62
N LEU A 87 22.75 6.29 -1.67
CA LEU A 87 22.59 7.27 -2.75
C LEU A 87 21.90 8.57 -2.32
N PRO A 88 20.81 8.56 -1.54
CA PRO A 88 20.08 9.77 -1.20
C PRO A 88 20.92 10.74 -0.36
N LYS A 89 20.87 12.01 -0.72
CA LYS A 89 21.49 13.11 0.04
C LYS A 89 20.67 13.53 1.24
N SER A 90 19.34 13.32 1.17
CA SER A 90 18.41 13.64 2.26
C SER A 90 17.24 12.65 2.23
N TRP A 91 16.63 12.47 3.37
CA TRP A 91 15.50 11.58 3.59
C TRP A 91 14.33 12.32 4.24
N ARG A 92 13.12 12.00 3.82
CA ARG A 92 11.90 12.35 4.56
C ARG A 92 11.40 11.11 5.29
N ARG A 93 11.02 11.27 6.54
CA ARG A 93 10.63 10.23 7.46
C ARG A 93 9.17 10.39 7.87
N TRP A 94 8.39 9.31 7.79
CA TRP A 94 7.01 9.24 8.24
C TRP A 94 6.82 8.10 9.22
N ALA A 95 6.16 8.35 10.35
CA ALA A 95 5.54 7.30 11.14
C ALA A 95 4.23 6.89 10.45
N THR A 96 4.02 5.59 10.24
CA THR A 96 2.81 5.11 9.57
C THR A 96 1.69 4.87 10.56
N ALA A 97 0.48 5.08 10.11
CA ALA A 97 -0.73 4.82 10.88
C ALA A 97 -1.76 4.12 10.02
N ASP A 98 -2.57 3.29 10.63
CA ASP A 98 -3.78 2.72 10.07
C ASP A 98 -4.88 2.67 11.14
N ARG A 99 -6.03 2.15 10.78
CA ARG A 99 -7.15 1.93 11.70
C ARG A 99 -7.82 0.60 11.40
N GLU A 100 -8.47 0.01 12.39
CA GLU A 100 -9.35 -1.12 12.15
C GLU A 100 -10.44 -0.72 11.15
N PRO A 101 -10.72 -1.58 10.14
CA PRO A 101 -11.82 -1.34 9.22
C PRO A 101 -13.14 -1.17 9.99
N ILE A 102 -13.92 -0.18 9.58
CA ILE A 102 -15.23 0.12 10.14
C ILE A 102 -16.33 -0.23 9.15
N GLU A 103 -17.44 -0.74 9.64
CA GLU A 103 -18.56 -1.18 8.81
C GLU A 103 -19.46 -0.02 8.39
N THR A 104 -19.51 1.06 9.20
CA THR A 104 -20.42 2.19 8.97
C THR A 104 -19.64 3.44 8.64
N TRP A 105 -19.86 3.98 7.45
CA TRP A 105 -19.23 5.21 6.95
C TRP A 105 -20.21 6.38 6.85
N THR A 106 -21.51 6.06 6.82
CA THR A 106 -22.55 7.04 6.51
C THR A 106 -23.40 7.35 7.73
N PHE A 107 -23.59 8.63 8.01
CA PHE A 107 -24.38 9.15 9.12
C PHE A 107 -25.27 10.30 8.58
N GLY A 108 -26.52 9.96 8.22
CA GLY A 108 -27.43 10.92 7.59
C GLY A 108 -26.88 11.46 6.28
N ARG A 109 -26.59 12.74 6.21
CA ARG A 109 -26.06 13.44 5.00
C ARG A 109 -24.53 13.58 4.97
N VAL A 110 -23.84 12.81 5.80
CA VAL A 110 -22.36 12.77 5.85
C VAL A 110 -21.90 11.34 5.55
N THR A 111 -20.91 11.18 4.70
CA THR A 111 -20.21 9.91 4.45
C THR A 111 -18.70 10.11 4.43
N LEU A 112 -17.96 9.09 4.84
CA LEU A 112 -16.49 9.08 4.82
C LEU A 112 -15.98 8.62 3.46
N LEU A 113 -14.78 9.09 3.09
CA LEU A 113 -14.09 8.73 1.85
C LEU A 113 -12.57 8.71 2.08
N GLY A 114 -11.85 7.81 1.39
CA GLY A 114 -10.39 7.74 1.44
C GLY A 114 -9.88 7.45 2.87
N ASP A 115 -8.79 8.10 3.27
CA ASP A 115 -8.16 7.88 4.57
C ASP A 115 -9.08 8.19 5.77
N ALA A 116 -10.12 9.00 5.60
CA ALA A 116 -11.14 9.20 6.62
C ALA A 116 -11.94 7.91 6.90
N ALA A 117 -12.13 7.06 5.88
CA ALA A 117 -12.86 5.80 5.98
C ALA A 117 -11.93 4.61 6.25
N HIS A 118 -10.81 4.52 5.54
CA HIS A 118 -9.95 3.32 5.48
C HIS A 118 -8.45 3.66 5.37
N PRO A 119 -7.87 4.38 6.36
CA PRO A 119 -6.43 4.63 6.36
C PRO A 119 -5.70 3.29 6.37
N THR A 120 -4.68 3.14 5.54
CA THR A 120 -3.96 1.87 5.34
C THR A 120 -2.46 2.05 5.40
N THR A 121 -1.76 0.99 5.79
CA THR A 121 -0.31 0.93 5.64
C THR A 121 0.08 0.82 4.16
N GLN A 122 1.31 1.19 3.84
CA GLN A 122 1.81 1.32 2.46
C GLN A 122 2.15 0.01 1.75
N TYR A 123 2.06 -1.15 2.42
CA TYR A 123 2.60 -2.43 1.90
C TYR A 123 1.98 -2.93 0.60
N MET A 124 0.77 -2.50 0.28
CA MET A 124 0.12 -2.81 -1.00
C MET A 124 0.03 -1.59 -1.93
N ALA A 125 0.53 -0.43 -1.52
CA ALA A 125 0.53 0.82 -2.29
C ALA A 125 -0.87 1.23 -2.81
N GLN A 126 -1.95 0.97 -2.04
CA GLN A 126 -3.33 1.13 -2.49
C GLN A 126 -4.09 2.31 -1.90
N GLY A 127 -3.53 3.07 -0.95
CA GLY A 127 -4.27 4.14 -0.26
C GLY A 127 -4.89 5.14 -1.25
N ALA A 128 -4.10 5.74 -2.13
CA ALA A 128 -4.58 6.68 -3.14
C ALA A 128 -5.51 6.00 -4.17
N CYS A 129 -5.22 4.77 -4.58
CA CYS A 129 -6.07 4.02 -5.50
C CYS A 129 -7.46 3.79 -4.92
N MET A 130 -7.56 3.37 -3.64
CA MET A 130 -8.83 3.20 -2.96
C MET A 130 -9.64 4.50 -2.90
N ALA A 131 -8.99 5.63 -2.62
CA ALA A 131 -9.66 6.93 -2.59
C ALA A 131 -10.19 7.35 -3.97
N MET A 132 -9.47 7.05 -5.06
CA MET A 132 -9.95 7.26 -6.44
C MET A 132 -11.12 6.32 -6.77
N GLU A 133 -11.03 5.05 -6.39
CA GLU A 133 -12.14 4.10 -6.53
C GLU A 133 -13.39 4.57 -5.76
N ASP A 134 -13.21 5.10 -4.55
CA ASP A 134 -14.30 5.67 -3.75
C ASP A 134 -15.00 6.82 -4.48
N ALA A 135 -14.21 7.77 -5.01
CA ALA A 135 -14.75 8.95 -5.69
C ALA A 135 -15.60 8.56 -6.90
N VAL A 136 -15.13 7.63 -7.73
CA VAL A 136 -15.90 7.18 -8.90
C VAL A 136 -17.11 6.34 -8.51
N THR A 137 -17.00 5.51 -7.47
CA THR A 137 -18.13 4.70 -6.97
C THR A 137 -19.23 5.57 -6.37
N LEU A 138 -18.84 6.61 -5.60
CA LEU A 138 -19.79 7.57 -5.06
C LEU A 138 -20.48 8.38 -6.18
N GLY A 139 -19.73 8.83 -7.19
CA GLY A 139 -20.28 9.49 -8.37
C GLY A 139 -21.29 8.62 -9.11
N GLU A 140 -20.97 7.34 -9.32
CA GLU A 140 -21.88 6.40 -9.96
C GLU A 140 -23.11 6.09 -9.10
N ALA A 141 -22.97 5.98 -7.79
CA ALA A 141 -24.09 5.80 -6.85
C ALA A 141 -25.05 6.99 -6.90
N LEU A 142 -24.53 8.23 -6.96
CA LEU A 142 -25.36 9.44 -7.15
C LEU A 142 -26.09 9.42 -8.48
N ARG A 143 -25.42 9.02 -9.55
CA ARG A 143 -26.01 8.96 -10.90
C ARG A 143 -27.18 7.97 -10.95
N VAL A 144 -27.00 6.73 -10.43
CA VAL A 144 -28.05 5.69 -10.50
C VAL A 144 -29.21 5.91 -9.53
N THR A 145 -29.05 6.81 -8.56
CA THR A 145 -30.10 7.15 -7.59
C THR A 145 -30.78 8.49 -7.89
N ASP A 146 -30.57 9.05 -9.09
CA ASP A 146 -31.07 10.36 -9.47
C ASP A 146 -30.75 11.44 -8.41
N HIS A 147 -29.50 11.45 -7.97
CA HIS A 147 -28.95 12.34 -6.93
C HIS A 147 -29.65 12.27 -5.56
N ASN A 148 -30.34 11.17 -5.26
CA ASN A 148 -30.83 10.92 -3.91
C ASN A 148 -29.67 10.59 -2.98
N ILE A 149 -29.21 11.58 -2.22
CA ILE A 149 -28.00 11.50 -1.39
C ILE A 149 -28.03 10.34 -0.40
N LEU A 150 -29.17 10.10 0.28
CA LEU A 150 -29.26 9.05 1.29
C LEU A 150 -29.15 7.67 0.66
N LYS A 151 -29.82 7.45 -0.47
CA LYS A 151 -29.70 6.18 -1.21
C LYS A 151 -28.31 6.00 -1.82
N ALA A 152 -27.74 7.07 -2.36
CA ALA A 152 -26.39 7.01 -2.95
C ALA A 152 -25.33 6.66 -1.91
N PHE A 153 -25.38 7.23 -0.71
CA PHE A 153 -24.45 6.94 0.36
C PHE A 153 -24.59 5.50 0.88
N ASP A 154 -25.82 4.97 0.97
CA ASP A 154 -26.04 3.57 1.33
C ASP A 154 -25.44 2.60 0.29
N ILE A 155 -25.68 2.84 -0.99
CA ILE A 155 -25.09 2.07 -2.11
C ILE A 155 -23.57 2.16 -2.10
N TYR A 156 -23.03 3.36 -1.98
CA TYR A 156 -21.58 3.60 -1.95
C TYR A 156 -20.91 2.83 -0.83
N GLN A 157 -21.40 2.97 0.40
CA GLN A 157 -20.87 2.25 1.57
C GLN A 157 -20.90 0.72 1.35
N LYS A 158 -22.03 0.17 0.91
CA LYS A 158 -22.18 -1.27 0.64
C LYS A 158 -21.21 -1.77 -0.44
N ALA A 159 -20.95 -0.96 -1.46
CA ALA A 159 -20.01 -1.31 -2.52
C ALA A 159 -18.54 -1.30 -2.08
N ARG A 160 -18.18 -0.47 -1.08
CA ARG A 160 -16.78 -0.16 -0.78
C ARG A 160 -16.24 -0.83 0.50
N VAL A 161 -17.05 -0.95 1.54
CA VAL A 161 -16.57 -1.39 2.88
C VAL A 161 -15.80 -2.71 2.81
N ALA A 162 -16.37 -3.76 2.21
CA ALA A 162 -15.71 -5.07 2.17
C ALA A 162 -14.41 -5.06 1.36
N ARG A 163 -14.39 -4.34 0.22
CA ARG A 163 -13.19 -4.23 -0.63
C ARG A 163 -12.07 -3.50 0.08
N THR A 164 -12.33 -2.33 0.65
CA THR A 164 -11.32 -1.54 1.34
C THR A 164 -10.82 -2.21 2.61
N ALA A 165 -11.72 -2.84 3.38
CA ALA A 165 -11.35 -3.64 4.54
C ALA A 165 -10.40 -4.79 4.16
N ARG A 166 -10.70 -5.51 3.06
CA ARG A 166 -9.80 -6.56 2.54
C ARG A 166 -8.42 -6.01 2.21
N ILE A 167 -8.33 -4.84 1.58
CA ILE A 167 -7.03 -4.21 1.25
C ILE A 167 -6.28 -3.82 2.52
N VAL A 168 -6.93 -3.18 3.49
CA VAL A 168 -6.30 -2.80 4.77
C VAL A 168 -5.73 -4.01 5.50
N LEU A 169 -6.53 -5.06 5.66
CA LEU A 169 -6.11 -6.29 6.34
C LEU A 169 -5.00 -7.02 5.58
N SER A 170 -5.12 -7.12 4.24
CA SER A 170 -4.08 -7.72 3.40
C SER A 170 -2.78 -6.92 3.43
N SER A 171 -2.85 -5.59 3.53
CA SER A 171 -1.68 -4.73 3.68
C SER A 171 -0.90 -5.05 4.97
N ARG A 172 -1.59 -5.28 6.09
CA ARG A 172 -0.95 -5.70 7.34
C ARG A 172 -0.25 -7.05 7.21
N GLU A 173 -0.90 -8.03 6.57
CA GLU A 173 -0.30 -9.36 6.34
C GLU A 173 0.90 -9.28 5.39
N MET A 174 0.82 -8.45 4.34
CA MET A 174 1.95 -8.23 3.44
C MET A 174 3.15 -7.62 4.17
N GLY A 175 2.91 -6.72 5.13
CA GLY A 175 3.96 -6.18 6.00
C GLY A 175 4.69 -7.27 6.78
N LYS A 176 3.97 -8.24 7.35
CA LYS A 176 4.56 -9.40 8.04
C LYS A 176 5.39 -10.27 7.08
N ILE A 177 4.90 -10.49 5.86
CA ILE A 177 5.59 -11.26 4.83
C ILE A 177 6.90 -10.57 4.41
N TYR A 178 6.86 -9.27 4.13
CA TYR A 178 8.06 -8.53 3.73
C TYR A 178 9.12 -8.48 4.83
N HIS A 179 8.70 -8.36 6.09
CA HIS A 179 9.56 -8.22 7.25
C HIS A 179 9.88 -9.55 7.96
N ALA A 180 9.54 -10.68 7.35
CA ALA A 180 9.76 -12.00 7.93
C ALA A 180 11.23 -12.24 8.32
N LYS A 181 11.44 -12.81 9.52
CA LYS A 181 12.74 -13.15 10.09
C LYS A 181 12.77 -14.60 10.56
N GLY A 182 13.98 -15.10 10.88
CA GLY A 182 14.15 -16.47 11.39
C GLY A 182 13.51 -17.52 10.46
N VAL A 183 12.80 -18.49 11.04
CA VAL A 183 12.15 -19.58 10.30
C VAL A 183 11.08 -19.05 9.33
N GLN A 184 10.34 -18.01 9.69
CA GLN A 184 9.34 -17.40 8.78
C GLN A 184 9.97 -16.89 7.48
N ARG A 185 11.19 -16.32 7.56
CA ARG A 185 11.95 -15.89 6.37
C ARG A 185 12.33 -17.09 5.50
N LEU A 186 12.76 -18.21 6.10
CA LEU A 186 13.08 -19.41 5.35
C LEU A 186 11.87 -19.96 4.61
N VAL A 187 10.72 -20.07 5.28
CA VAL A 187 9.45 -20.51 4.68
C VAL A 187 9.02 -19.58 3.55
N ARG A 188 9.02 -18.25 3.76
CA ARG A 188 8.70 -17.29 2.71
C ARG A 188 9.59 -17.47 1.48
N ASN A 189 10.90 -17.56 1.69
CA ASN A 189 11.85 -17.69 0.59
C ASN A 189 11.66 -19.01 -0.18
N ASP A 190 11.32 -20.09 0.51
CA ASP A 190 11.03 -21.37 -0.10
C ASP A 190 9.75 -21.33 -0.92
N LEU A 191 8.67 -20.74 -0.40
CA LEU A 191 7.41 -20.54 -1.12
C LEU A 191 7.54 -19.68 -2.38
N TRP A 192 8.50 -18.76 -2.40
CA TRP A 192 8.73 -17.88 -3.55
C TRP A 192 9.73 -18.46 -4.55
N ARG A 193 10.61 -19.36 -4.11
CA ARG A 193 11.60 -19.98 -4.97
C ARG A 193 10.94 -20.81 -6.06
N GLY A 194 11.26 -20.49 -7.33
CA GLY A 194 10.74 -21.21 -8.48
C GLY A 194 9.23 -21.01 -8.73
N ARG A 195 8.59 -20.10 -8.02
CA ARG A 195 7.18 -19.79 -8.26
C ARG A 195 7.04 -19.08 -9.62
N PRO A 196 6.22 -19.60 -10.55
CA PRO A 196 5.98 -18.98 -11.84
C PRO A 196 5.40 -17.56 -11.69
N THR A 197 5.76 -16.67 -12.59
CA THR A 197 5.32 -15.25 -12.58
C THR A 197 3.80 -15.13 -12.59
N GLU A 198 3.13 -15.98 -13.36
CA GLU A 198 1.66 -16.01 -13.49
C GLU A 198 0.97 -16.22 -12.14
N ARG A 199 1.56 -17.05 -11.27
CA ARG A 199 1.02 -17.31 -9.93
C ARG A 199 1.08 -16.07 -9.01
N PHE A 200 2.00 -15.15 -9.27
CA PHE A 200 2.01 -13.86 -8.55
C PHE A 200 0.91 -12.95 -9.08
N TYR A 201 0.68 -12.91 -10.39
CA TYR A 201 -0.41 -12.14 -10.99
C TYR A 201 -1.78 -12.66 -10.57
N ASP A 202 -2.02 -13.97 -10.65
CA ASP A 202 -3.27 -14.60 -10.19
C ASP A 202 -3.60 -14.22 -8.75
N ALA A 203 -2.58 -14.24 -7.88
CA ALA A 203 -2.76 -13.89 -6.46
C ALA A 203 -3.12 -12.42 -6.25
N MET A 204 -2.88 -11.54 -7.22
CA MET A 204 -3.13 -10.09 -7.15
C MET A 204 -4.31 -9.65 -8.01
N GLU A 205 -4.94 -10.55 -8.79
CA GLU A 205 -6.06 -10.23 -9.69
C GLU A 205 -7.23 -9.56 -8.95
N TRP A 206 -7.58 -10.03 -7.76
CA TRP A 206 -8.63 -9.43 -6.94
C TRP A 206 -8.36 -7.95 -6.58
N LEU A 207 -7.09 -7.54 -6.57
CA LEU A 207 -6.66 -6.18 -6.25
C LEU A 207 -6.62 -5.30 -7.49
N TYR A 208 -5.87 -5.73 -8.51
CA TYR A 208 -5.58 -4.95 -9.72
C TYR A 208 -6.61 -5.14 -10.84
N GLY A 209 -7.42 -6.19 -10.79
CA GLY A 209 -8.49 -6.46 -11.76
C GLY A 209 -9.77 -5.64 -11.53
N TRP A 210 -9.82 -4.77 -10.49
CA TRP A 210 -10.96 -3.90 -10.28
C TRP A 210 -11.16 -2.94 -11.45
N ASN A 211 -12.40 -2.78 -11.89
CA ASN A 211 -12.76 -1.95 -13.03
C ASN A 211 -13.91 -1.00 -12.64
N VAL A 212 -13.80 0.25 -13.05
CA VAL A 212 -14.81 1.30 -12.77
C VAL A 212 -16.19 0.93 -13.30
N ASN A 213 -16.30 0.23 -14.42
CA ASN A 213 -17.58 -0.20 -14.98
C ASN A 213 -18.35 -1.18 -14.10
N ASN A 214 -17.65 -1.83 -13.17
CA ASN A 214 -18.19 -2.83 -12.24
C ASN A 214 -18.21 -2.33 -10.79
N CYS A 215 -18.07 -1.03 -10.58
CA CYS A 215 -17.90 -0.45 -9.24
C CYS A 215 -19.11 -0.68 -8.30
N LEU A 216 -20.31 -0.92 -8.82
CA LEU A 216 -21.53 -1.22 -8.07
C LEU A 216 -21.95 -2.70 -8.11
N ASP A 217 -21.20 -3.60 -8.72
CA ASP A 217 -21.61 -5.01 -8.87
C ASP A 217 -21.72 -5.73 -7.52
N ALA A 218 -20.92 -5.37 -6.53
CA ALA A 218 -21.03 -5.89 -5.18
C ALA A 218 -22.43 -5.67 -4.58
N VAL A 219 -23.11 -4.55 -4.90
CA VAL A 219 -24.45 -4.22 -4.41
C VAL A 219 -25.53 -4.97 -5.19
N LYS A 220 -25.36 -5.12 -6.50
CA LYS A 220 -26.31 -5.87 -7.36
C LYS A 220 -26.39 -7.34 -6.94
N ASN A 221 -25.26 -7.96 -6.62
CA ASN A 221 -25.19 -9.35 -6.16
C ASN A 221 -25.82 -9.55 -4.78
N TYR A 222 -25.84 -8.53 -3.91
CA TYR A 222 -26.50 -8.59 -2.61
C TYR A 222 -28.03 -8.60 -2.72
N GLN A 223 -28.59 -7.92 -3.72
CA GLN A 223 -30.05 -7.90 -3.96
C GLN A 223 -30.58 -9.20 -4.57
N GLY A 224 -29.71 -9.99 -5.23
CA GLY A 224 -30.07 -11.30 -5.82
C GLY A 224 -30.11 -12.46 -4.82
N ASN A 225 -29.56 -12.32 -3.62
CA ASN A 225 -29.51 -13.37 -2.60
C ASN A 225 -30.55 -13.22 -1.47
N VAL A 226 -31.50 -12.31 -1.60
CA VAL A 226 -32.61 -12.06 -0.64
C VAL A 226 -33.96 -12.36 -1.29
N ALA A 227 -34.00 -13.38 -2.14
CA ALA A 227 -35.25 -13.93 -2.70
C ALA A 227 -35.42 -15.40 -2.27
#